data_8caa3de817f27ab5f71f364d4d86a362
#
_entry.id   8caa3de817f27ab5f71f364d4d86a362
#
_cell.length_a   1.000
_cell.length_b   1.000
_cell.length_c   1.000
_cell.angle_alpha   90.00
_cell.angle_beta   90.00
_cell.angle_gamma   90.00
#
_symmetry.space_group_name_H-M   'P 1'
#
loop_
_entity.id
_entity.type
_entity.pdbx_description
1 polymer ?
#
loop_
_entity_poly.entity_id
_entity_poly.type
_entity_poly.pdbx_seq_one_letter_code
_entity_poly.pdbx_strand_id
1 'polypeptide(L)'
;MGFMFTTRTHAAGCNVETEIIGTHGTLRIANVGAKNMLNIVDEHGSREEYYPDFMSRWHEAFVAEMVAFTGHVRAGTKPSDLTVYDGTAVSEAAYRCQESFETGKMLPIR
;
A
#
# COMPACT_ATOMS: atom_id res chain seq x y z
N MET A 1 -16.88 -7.45 -2.35
CA MET A 1 -16.49 -7.77 -0.96
C MET A 1 -15.01 -7.46 -0.80
N GLY A 2 -14.61 -6.69 0.22
CA GLY A 2 -13.23 -6.40 0.55
C GLY A 2 -12.84 -7.07 1.87
N PHE A 3 -11.57 -7.40 2.00
CA PHE A 3 -10.98 -7.92 3.23
C PHE A 3 -9.69 -7.16 3.49
N MET A 4 -9.52 -6.64 4.70
CA MET A 4 -8.29 -5.97 5.13
C MET A 4 -7.65 -6.78 6.26
N PHE A 5 -6.38 -7.10 6.08
CA PHE A 5 -5.55 -7.71 7.13
C PHE A 5 -4.40 -6.76 7.45
N THR A 6 -4.13 -6.53 8.72
CA THR A 6 -3.02 -5.69 9.14
C THR A 6 -2.34 -6.26 10.39
N THR A 7 -1.02 -6.13 10.44
CA THR A 7 -0.22 -6.46 11.62
C THR A 7 0.95 -5.49 11.73
N ARG A 8 1.43 -5.25 12.93
CA ARG A 8 2.61 -4.41 13.19
C ARG A 8 3.86 -5.24 13.54
N THR A 9 3.72 -6.55 13.58
CA THR A 9 4.76 -7.48 14.04
C THR A 9 5.19 -8.46 12.96
N HIS A 10 5.24 -8.01 11.70
CA HIS A 10 5.66 -8.86 10.59
C HIS A 10 7.18 -9.08 10.63
N ALA A 11 7.62 -10.33 10.74
CA ALA A 11 9.03 -10.68 10.92
C ALA A 11 9.89 -10.40 9.67
N ALA A 12 9.29 -10.37 8.49
CA ALA A 12 9.98 -10.13 7.21
C ALA A 12 10.00 -8.64 6.82
N GLY A 13 9.97 -7.71 7.78
CA GLY A 13 10.01 -6.27 7.50
C GLY A 13 8.67 -5.66 7.09
N CYS A 14 8.71 -4.55 6.37
CA CYS A 14 7.51 -3.84 5.96
C CYS A 14 6.93 -4.43 4.67
N ASN A 15 5.76 -5.04 4.76
CA ASN A 15 4.99 -5.50 3.61
C ASN A 15 3.64 -4.80 3.52
N VAL A 16 3.31 -4.31 2.31
CA VAL A 16 1.99 -3.81 1.96
C VAL A 16 1.65 -4.38 0.59
N GLU A 17 0.61 -5.16 0.52
CA GLU A 17 0.14 -5.69 -0.76
C GLU A 17 -1.37 -5.54 -0.90
N THR A 18 -1.81 -5.42 -2.13
CA THR A 18 -3.23 -5.29 -2.48
C THR A 18 -3.55 -6.21 -3.64
N GLU A 19 -4.59 -7.00 -3.50
CA GLU A 19 -5.16 -7.79 -4.58
C GLU A 19 -6.59 -7.30 -4.86
N ILE A 20 -6.86 -6.99 -6.12
CA ILE A 20 -8.18 -6.58 -6.60
C ILE A 20 -8.66 -7.61 -7.61
N ILE A 21 -9.70 -8.35 -7.25
CA ILE A 21 -10.31 -9.37 -8.10
C ILE A 21 -11.55 -8.77 -8.77
N GLY A 22 -11.45 -8.53 -10.06
CA GLY A 22 -12.54 -8.02 -10.90
C GLY A 22 -13.12 -9.07 -11.82
N THR A 23 -14.21 -8.74 -12.48
CA THR A 23 -14.89 -9.62 -13.45
C THR A 23 -14.09 -9.86 -14.73
N HIS A 24 -13.13 -9.00 -15.04
CA HIS A 24 -12.29 -9.08 -16.25
C HIS A 24 -10.82 -9.38 -15.97
N GLY A 25 -10.46 -9.60 -14.70
CA GLY A 25 -9.09 -9.91 -14.33
C GLY A 25 -8.76 -9.57 -12.88
N THR A 26 -7.54 -9.85 -12.50
CA THR A 26 -7.01 -9.60 -11.15
C THR A 26 -5.81 -8.67 -11.25
N LEU A 27 -5.78 -7.64 -10.41
CA LEU A 27 -4.62 -6.79 -10.18
C LEU A 27 -3.98 -7.17 -8.86
N ARG A 28 -2.66 -7.31 -8.87
CA ARG A 28 -1.86 -7.48 -7.65
C ARG A 28 -0.81 -6.40 -7.58
N ILE A 29 -0.82 -5.63 -6.50
CA ILE A 29 0.09 -4.53 -6.26
C ILE A 29 0.97 -4.89 -5.09
N ALA A 30 2.28 -4.71 -5.26
CA ALA A 30 3.29 -4.79 -4.22
C ALA A 30 3.35 -6.14 -3.47
N ASN A 31 3.53 -7.23 -4.20
CA ASN A 31 4.09 -8.42 -3.59
C ASN A 31 5.41 -8.07 -2.88
N VAL A 32 5.72 -8.74 -1.76
CA VAL A 32 6.96 -8.50 -1.00
C VAL A 32 8.15 -8.51 -1.94
N GLY A 33 8.63 -7.32 -2.30
CA GLY A 33 9.82 -7.21 -3.14
C GLY A 33 11.06 -7.47 -2.32
N ALA A 34 11.89 -8.41 -2.75
CA ALA A 34 13.23 -8.51 -2.25
C ALA A 34 13.95 -7.16 -2.40
N LYS A 35 14.63 -6.71 -1.36
CA LYS A 35 15.44 -5.49 -1.41
C LYS A 35 16.44 -5.61 -2.55
N ASN A 36 16.45 -4.61 -3.43
CA ASN A 36 17.29 -4.58 -4.63
C ASN A 36 17.06 -5.77 -5.59
N MET A 37 15.92 -6.46 -5.53
CA MET A 37 15.64 -7.67 -6.31
C MET A 37 16.70 -8.79 -6.11
N LEU A 38 17.35 -8.80 -4.94
CA LEU A 38 18.40 -9.74 -4.62
C LEU A 38 17.83 -11.02 -4.01
N ASN A 39 18.14 -12.15 -4.63
CA ASN A 39 17.94 -13.48 -4.08
C ASN A 39 19.32 -14.12 -3.87
N ILE A 40 19.59 -14.56 -2.65
CA ILE A 40 20.84 -15.23 -2.27
C ILE A 40 20.57 -16.72 -2.22
N VAL A 41 21.30 -17.47 -3.04
CA VAL A 41 21.23 -18.94 -3.09
C VAL A 41 22.57 -19.50 -2.64
N ASP A 42 22.58 -20.27 -1.57
CA ASP A 42 23.76 -20.91 -1.01
C ASP A 42 23.44 -22.34 -0.51
N GLU A 43 24.36 -22.97 0.20
CA GLU A 43 24.21 -24.32 0.76
C GLU A 43 23.07 -24.43 1.80
N HIS A 44 22.55 -23.30 2.31
CA HIS A 44 21.42 -23.23 3.25
C HIS A 44 20.09 -23.02 2.52
N GLY A 45 20.08 -22.90 1.20
CA GLY A 45 18.90 -22.70 0.36
C GLY A 45 18.80 -21.32 -0.25
N SER A 46 17.58 -20.86 -0.46
CA SER A 46 17.27 -19.55 -1.05
C SER A 46 16.73 -18.61 0.01
N ARG A 47 17.28 -17.39 0.07
CA ARG A 47 16.83 -16.34 0.97
C ARG A 47 16.79 -14.98 0.27
N GLU A 48 15.93 -14.13 0.73
CA GLU A 48 15.78 -12.75 0.26
C GLU A 48 15.94 -11.79 1.42
N GLU A 49 16.47 -10.61 1.15
CA GLU A 49 16.49 -9.51 2.10
C GLU A 49 15.31 -8.60 1.85
N TYR A 50 14.63 -8.16 2.91
CA TYR A 50 13.50 -7.25 2.85
C TYR A 50 13.85 -5.88 3.40
N TYR A 51 13.08 -4.87 3.00
CA TYR A 51 13.20 -3.55 3.58
C TYR A 51 12.76 -3.57 5.05
N PRO A 52 13.58 -3.07 5.98
CA PRO A 52 13.29 -3.17 7.41
C PRO A 52 12.14 -2.26 7.86
N ASP A 53 11.89 -1.20 7.10
CA ASP A 53 10.93 -0.17 7.49
C ASP A 53 10.19 0.42 6.29
N PHE A 54 9.10 1.12 6.62
CA PHE A 54 8.21 1.76 5.67
C PHE A 54 8.91 2.86 4.83
N MET A 55 9.76 3.66 5.45
CA MET A 55 10.41 4.78 4.76
C MET A 55 11.40 4.32 3.70
N SER A 56 12.21 3.31 4.03
CA SER A 56 13.15 2.73 3.07
C SER A 56 12.44 2.00 1.92
N ARG A 57 11.33 1.30 2.20
CA ARG A 57 10.57 0.60 1.17
C ARG A 57 9.92 1.55 0.17
N TRP A 58 9.35 2.64 0.65
CA TRP A 58 8.56 3.57 -0.16
C TRP A 58 9.28 4.88 -0.48
N HIS A 59 10.60 4.90 -0.34
CA HIS A 59 11.41 6.11 -0.56
C HIS A 59 11.11 6.78 -1.90
N GLU A 60 11.11 6.02 -2.98
CA GLU A 60 10.84 6.55 -4.32
C GLU A 60 9.41 7.11 -4.46
N ALA A 61 8.43 6.50 -3.80
CA ALA A 61 7.05 6.99 -3.79
C ALA A 61 6.95 8.35 -3.08
N PHE A 62 7.62 8.53 -1.95
CA PHE A 62 7.66 9.82 -1.25
C PHE A 62 8.36 10.91 -2.07
N VAL A 63 9.45 10.56 -2.76
CA VAL A 63 10.11 11.50 -3.67
C VAL A 63 9.19 11.89 -4.82
N ALA A 64 8.52 10.91 -5.44
CA ALA A 64 7.59 11.15 -6.55
C ALA A 64 6.41 12.04 -6.13
N GLU A 65 5.86 11.81 -4.93
CA GLU A 65 4.81 12.65 -4.34
C GLU A 65 5.25 14.12 -4.22
N MET A 66 6.44 14.35 -3.66
CA MET A 66 6.96 15.70 -3.49
C MET A 66 7.29 16.38 -4.82
N VAL A 67 7.78 15.64 -5.81
CA VAL A 67 8.02 16.16 -7.16
C VAL A 67 6.71 16.55 -7.83
N ALA A 68 5.68 15.71 -7.76
CA ALA A 68 4.37 16.02 -8.31
C ALA A 68 3.74 17.24 -7.63
N PHE A 69 3.75 17.27 -6.28
CA PHE A 69 3.22 18.40 -5.51
C PHE A 69 3.91 19.72 -5.89
N THR A 70 5.23 19.76 -5.88
CA THR A 70 5.98 20.97 -6.24
C THR A 70 5.78 21.38 -7.70
N GLY A 71 5.58 20.42 -8.59
CA GLY A 71 5.22 20.67 -9.99
C GLY A 71 3.89 21.40 -10.11
N HIS A 72 2.84 20.93 -9.42
CA HIS A 72 1.53 21.60 -9.37
C HIS A 72 1.61 22.99 -8.77
N VAL A 73 2.37 23.18 -7.68
CA VAL A 73 2.56 24.50 -7.05
C VAL A 73 3.21 25.47 -8.04
N ARG A 74 4.27 25.07 -8.74
CA ARG A 74 4.96 25.92 -9.73
C ARG A 74 4.07 26.26 -10.92
N ALA A 75 3.26 25.33 -11.38
CA ALA A 75 2.35 25.52 -12.51
C ALA A 75 1.05 26.26 -12.13
N GLY A 76 0.78 26.48 -10.85
CA GLY A 76 -0.49 27.05 -10.38
C GLY A 76 -1.70 26.13 -10.65
N THR A 77 -1.47 24.82 -10.78
CA THR A 77 -2.50 23.83 -11.08
C THR A 77 -2.86 22.99 -9.85
N LYS A 78 -4.00 22.32 -9.91
CA LYS A 78 -4.41 21.33 -8.90
C LYS A 78 -4.35 19.93 -9.51
N PRO A 79 -4.00 18.90 -8.73
CA PRO A 79 -4.13 17.52 -9.20
C PRO A 79 -5.60 17.21 -9.51
N SER A 80 -5.84 16.45 -10.59
CA SER A 80 -7.17 16.01 -10.99
C SER A 80 -7.46 14.58 -10.52
N ASP A 81 -6.44 13.83 -10.21
CA ASP A 81 -6.43 12.39 -9.95
C ASP A 81 -6.24 12.03 -8.47
N LEU A 82 -5.85 13.01 -7.64
CA LEU A 82 -5.75 12.88 -6.18
C LEU A 82 -6.29 14.14 -5.52
N THR A 83 -7.47 14.00 -4.94
CA THR A 83 -8.20 15.12 -4.34
C THR A 83 -8.47 14.89 -2.85
N VAL A 84 -8.91 15.93 -2.17
CA VAL A 84 -9.38 15.81 -0.77
C VAL A 84 -10.55 14.84 -0.62
N TYR A 85 -11.36 14.68 -1.66
CA TYR A 85 -12.48 13.73 -1.66
C TYR A 85 -12.00 12.29 -1.66
N ASP A 86 -10.92 11.98 -2.38
CA ASP A 86 -10.29 10.66 -2.37
C ASP A 86 -9.72 10.35 -0.99
N GLY A 87 -9.08 11.33 -0.34
CA GLY A 87 -8.61 11.22 1.04
C GLY A 87 -9.76 10.96 2.03
N THR A 88 -10.90 11.61 1.85
CA THR A 88 -12.10 11.39 2.67
C THR A 88 -12.66 9.97 2.46
N ALA A 89 -12.75 9.52 1.21
CA ALA A 89 -13.23 8.17 0.90
C ALA A 89 -12.34 7.08 1.50
N VAL A 90 -11.01 7.24 1.44
CA VAL A 90 -10.05 6.33 2.08
C VAL A 90 -10.24 6.32 3.60
N SER A 91 -10.44 7.48 4.22
CA SER A 91 -10.68 7.59 5.66
C SER A 91 -11.99 6.91 6.06
N GLU A 92 -13.06 7.10 5.30
CA GLU A 92 -14.32 6.41 5.53
C GLU A 92 -14.17 4.88 5.43
N ALA A 93 -13.46 4.40 4.40
CA ALA A 93 -13.17 2.98 4.25
C ALA A 93 -12.42 2.42 5.47
N ALA A 94 -11.42 3.16 5.98
CA ALA A 94 -10.66 2.77 7.17
C ALA A 94 -11.55 2.69 8.42
N TYR A 95 -12.44 3.65 8.63
CA TYR A 95 -13.41 3.62 9.73
C TYR A 95 -14.37 2.42 9.62
N ARG A 96 -14.85 2.11 8.43
CA ARG A 96 -15.70 0.94 8.21
C ARG A 96 -14.95 -0.38 8.48
N CYS A 97 -13.68 -0.46 8.15
CA CYS A 97 -12.84 -1.61 8.48
C CYS A 97 -12.68 -1.74 10.01
N GLN A 98 -12.45 -0.65 10.72
CA GLN A 98 -12.38 -0.64 12.18
C GLN A 98 -13.71 -1.10 12.82
N GLU A 99 -14.83 -0.53 12.39
CA GLU A 99 -16.17 -0.92 12.88
C GLU A 99 -16.49 -2.39 12.57
N SER A 100 -16.11 -2.88 11.38
CA SER A 100 -16.24 -4.28 11.01
C SER A 100 -15.44 -5.19 11.95
N PHE A 101 -14.23 -4.82 12.27
CA PHE A 101 -13.37 -5.54 13.21
C PHE A 101 -13.98 -5.58 14.62
N GLU A 102 -14.48 -4.46 15.13
CA GLU A 102 -15.06 -4.35 16.47
C GLU A 102 -16.40 -5.11 16.61
N THR A 103 -17.18 -5.11 15.54
CA THR A 103 -18.53 -5.72 15.55
C THR A 103 -18.58 -7.15 15.01
N GLY A 104 -17.52 -7.60 14.33
CA GLY A 104 -17.48 -8.88 13.63
C GLY A 104 -18.45 -8.97 12.43
N LYS A 105 -18.93 -7.81 11.92
CA LYS A 105 -19.91 -7.74 10.84
C LYS A 105 -19.29 -7.23 9.55
N MET A 106 -19.81 -7.70 8.43
CA MET A 106 -19.54 -7.11 7.12
C MET A 106 -20.31 -5.80 6.98
N LEU A 107 -19.63 -4.70 6.68
CA LEU A 107 -20.23 -3.39 6.56
C LEU A 107 -20.13 -2.87 5.11
N PRO A 108 -21.13 -2.13 4.61
CA PRO A 108 -21.05 -1.49 3.30
C PRO A 108 -20.11 -0.28 3.37
N ILE A 109 -19.29 -0.13 2.33
CA ILE A 109 -18.56 1.11 2.02
C ILE A 109 -19.38 1.81 0.92
N ARG A 110 -19.74 3.05 1.12
CA ARG A 110 -20.56 3.85 0.20
C ARG A 110 -19.73 4.89 -0.51
#